data_9e562bee9870a56bcb8075e39d17e3ae
#
_entry.id   9e562bee9870a56bcb8075e39d17e3ae
#
_cell.length_a   1.000
_cell.length_b   1.000
_cell.length_c   1.000
_cell.angle_alpha   90.00
_cell.angle_beta   90.00
_cell.angle_gamma   90.00
#
_symmetry.space_group_name_H-M   'P 1'
#
loop_
_entity.id
_entity.type
_entity.pdbx_description
1 polymer ?
#
loop_
_entity_poly.entity_id
_entity_poly.type
_entity_poly.pdbx_seq_one_letter_code
_entity_poly.pdbx_strand_id
1 'polypeptide(L)'
;IAGITQEDSSLLSYLYQNAVSPHLAARIEGNPVDTETVKADFDRVKKEYDYVTVEGSGGIVCPIRWDEEHEILLEDIVKMLHLNTLVIADAGLGTINAVVLTVEYIRNHGMDVKGIILNHYSGGAMQEDNEKMIERLTGVPVIARVRDGDRELEVDLEVLKRVYD
;
A
#
# COMPACT_ATOMS: atom_id res chain seq x y z
N ILE A 1 -19.59 4.74 -0.95
CA ILE A 1 -18.21 4.43 -1.09
C ILE A 1 -18.11 3.23 -2.02
N ALA A 2 -17.18 2.34 -2.03
CA ALA A 2 -16.92 1.40 -3.14
C ALA A 2 -18.01 0.35 -3.47
N GLY A 3 -19.14 0.33 -2.75
CA GLY A 3 -20.22 -0.65 -3.00
C GLY A 3 -19.80 -2.10 -2.76
N ILE A 4 -18.75 -2.31 -1.96
CA ILE A 4 -18.22 -3.62 -1.60
C ILE A 4 -19.28 -4.38 -0.79
N THR A 5 -19.62 -5.59 -1.23
CA THR A 5 -20.60 -6.47 -0.58
C THR A 5 -19.92 -7.67 0.08
N GLN A 6 -18.61 -7.66 0.19
CA GLN A 6 -17.83 -8.72 0.82
C GLN A 6 -18.03 -8.73 2.33
N GLU A 7 -18.00 -9.91 2.92
CA GLU A 7 -18.02 -10.08 4.38
C GLU A 7 -16.71 -9.56 4.99
N ASP A 8 -16.78 -8.94 6.16
CA ASP A 8 -15.60 -8.39 6.87
C ASP A 8 -14.48 -9.43 7.04
N SER A 9 -14.84 -10.68 7.32
CA SER A 9 -13.89 -11.81 7.43
C SER A 9 -13.14 -12.13 6.14
N SER A 10 -13.62 -11.67 4.98
CA SER A 10 -12.90 -11.81 3.70
C SER A 10 -11.99 -10.61 3.40
N LEU A 11 -12.12 -9.53 4.16
CA LEU A 11 -11.39 -8.28 3.95
C LEU A 11 -10.26 -8.07 4.96
N LEU A 12 -10.37 -8.63 6.17
CA LEU A 12 -9.47 -8.37 7.28
C LEU A 12 -9.07 -9.67 7.97
N SER A 13 -7.75 -9.93 8.08
CA SER A 13 -7.25 -11.03 8.93
C SER A 13 -7.27 -10.66 10.41
N TYR A 14 -7.03 -9.39 10.72
CA TYR A 14 -7.00 -8.87 12.09
C TYR A 14 -7.75 -7.54 12.17
N LEU A 15 -8.56 -7.36 13.19
CA LEU A 15 -9.26 -6.13 13.51
C LEU A 15 -9.00 -5.75 14.96
N TYR A 16 -8.51 -4.55 15.21
CA TYR A 16 -8.22 -4.02 16.54
C TYR A 16 -9.14 -2.85 16.88
N GLN A 17 -9.51 -2.74 18.16
CA GLN A 17 -10.31 -1.63 18.67
C GLN A 17 -9.46 -0.37 18.91
N ASN A 18 -8.17 -0.56 19.21
CA ASN A 18 -7.27 0.54 19.51
C ASN A 18 -6.68 1.12 18.22
N ALA A 19 -7.01 2.38 17.94
CA ALA A 19 -6.51 3.12 16.76
C ALA A 19 -5.07 3.62 16.98
N VAL A 20 -4.12 2.69 17.03
CA VAL A 20 -2.67 2.93 17.13
C VAL A 20 -1.94 2.07 16.11
N SER A 21 -0.60 2.08 16.11
CA SER A 21 0.16 1.21 15.20
C SER A 21 -0.15 -0.28 15.43
N PRO A 22 -0.15 -1.12 14.38
CA PRO A 22 -0.60 -2.52 14.47
C PRO A 22 0.07 -3.33 15.59
N HIS A 23 1.39 -3.27 15.68
CA HIS A 23 2.13 -4.00 16.74
C HIS A 23 1.74 -3.57 18.16
N LEU A 24 1.40 -2.29 18.34
CA LEU A 24 0.98 -1.77 19.64
C LEU A 24 -0.46 -2.20 19.95
N ALA A 25 -1.37 -2.10 18.98
CA ALA A 25 -2.74 -2.58 19.12
C ALA A 25 -2.77 -4.07 19.45
N ALA A 26 -2.05 -4.88 18.71
CA ALA A 26 -1.90 -6.32 18.92
C ALA A 26 -1.41 -6.65 20.34
N ARG A 27 -0.42 -5.90 20.85
CA ARG A 27 0.10 -6.07 22.21
C ARG A 27 -0.91 -5.68 23.29
N ILE A 28 -1.62 -4.55 23.12
CA ILE A 28 -2.62 -4.08 24.08
C ILE A 28 -3.78 -5.08 24.16
N GLU A 29 -4.20 -5.64 23.03
CA GLU A 29 -5.35 -6.53 22.94
C GLU A 29 -5.00 -8.02 23.11
N GLY A 30 -3.71 -8.34 23.24
CA GLY A 30 -3.24 -9.71 23.43
C GLY A 30 -3.51 -10.62 22.22
N ASN A 31 -3.59 -10.03 21.02
CA ASN A 31 -3.87 -10.74 19.77
C ASN A 31 -2.77 -10.44 18.73
N PRO A 32 -1.57 -11.03 18.87
CA PRO A 32 -0.46 -10.77 17.95
C PRO A 32 -0.73 -11.32 16.55
N VAL A 33 -0.27 -10.59 15.54
CA VAL A 33 -0.39 -11.03 14.15
C VAL A 33 0.46 -12.29 13.93
N ASP A 34 -0.18 -13.31 13.35
CA ASP A 34 0.46 -14.52 12.87
C ASP A 34 0.50 -14.50 11.33
N THR A 35 1.68 -14.65 10.76
CA THR A 35 1.90 -14.58 9.31
C THR A 35 1.26 -15.73 8.55
N GLU A 36 1.14 -16.92 9.16
CA GLU A 36 0.46 -18.07 8.54
C GLU A 36 -1.04 -17.80 8.38
N THR A 37 -1.65 -17.14 9.37
CA THR A 37 -3.05 -16.71 9.28
C THR A 37 -3.25 -15.72 8.14
N VAL A 38 -2.39 -14.69 8.04
CA VAL A 38 -2.44 -13.71 6.94
C VAL A 38 -2.27 -14.39 5.58
N LYS A 39 -1.32 -15.31 5.48
CA LYS A 39 -1.08 -16.07 4.25
C LYS A 39 -2.28 -16.96 3.87
N ALA A 40 -2.86 -17.66 4.83
CA ALA A 40 -4.02 -18.52 4.58
C ALA A 40 -5.24 -17.72 4.10
N ASP A 41 -5.49 -16.56 4.70
CA ASP A 41 -6.55 -15.65 4.27
C ASP A 41 -6.32 -15.11 2.86
N PHE A 42 -5.10 -14.67 2.57
CA PHE A 42 -4.73 -14.22 1.22
C PHE A 42 -4.91 -15.32 0.18
N ASP A 43 -4.41 -16.54 0.46
CA ASP A 43 -4.53 -17.69 -0.43
C ASP A 43 -6.00 -18.10 -0.67
N ARG A 44 -6.87 -17.90 0.33
CA ARG A 44 -8.32 -18.11 0.21
C ARG A 44 -8.94 -17.08 -0.73
N VAL A 45 -8.70 -15.79 -0.49
CA VAL A 45 -9.23 -14.68 -1.30
C VAL A 45 -8.75 -14.77 -2.75
N LYS A 46 -7.48 -15.12 -2.97
CA LYS A 46 -6.90 -15.29 -4.30
C LYS A 46 -7.54 -16.42 -5.14
N LYS A 47 -8.23 -17.36 -4.52
CA LYS A 47 -8.98 -18.41 -5.25
C LYS A 47 -10.36 -17.93 -5.72
N GLU A 48 -10.87 -16.87 -5.11
CA GLU A 48 -12.22 -16.35 -5.35
C GLU A 48 -12.24 -15.15 -6.31
N TYR A 49 -11.09 -14.43 -6.42
CA TYR A 49 -11.00 -13.18 -7.16
C TYR A 49 -9.80 -13.17 -8.11
N ASP A 50 -10.01 -12.60 -9.31
CA ASP A 50 -8.97 -12.46 -10.34
C ASP A 50 -7.89 -11.43 -9.93
N TYR A 51 -8.28 -10.41 -9.16
CA TYR A 51 -7.40 -9.35 -8.68
C TYR A 51 -7.58 -9.17 -7.17
N VAL A 52 -6.48 -9.14 -6.44
CA VAL A 52 -6.47 -8.90 -4.99
C VAL A 52 -5.56 -7.74 -4.68
N THR A 53 -6.09 -6.71 -4.05
CA THR A 53 -5.32 -5.57 -3.54
C THR A 53 -5.24 -5.65 -2.03
N VAL A 54 -4.05 -5.53 -1.49
CA VAL A 54 -3.79 -5.46 -0.04
C VAL A 54 -3.43 -4.03 0.31
N GLU A 55 -4.19 -3.41 1.20
CA GLU A 55 -3.86 -2.10 1.75
C GLU A 55 -2.93 -2.27 2.96
N GLY A 56 -1.83 -1.51 2.97
CA GLY A 56 -0.91 -1.47 4.10
C GLY A 56 -1.43 -0.58 5.24
N SER A 57 -1.01 -0.90 6.45
CA SER A 57 -1.37 -0.14 7.66
C SER A 57 -0.42 1.04 7.87
N GLY A 58 -0.47 2.04 7.02
CA GLY A 58 0.43 3.19 7.02
C GLY A 58 1.50 3.12 5.93
N GLY A 59 2.73 3.58 6.22
CA GLY A 59 3.84 3.49 5.26
C GLY A 59 4.47 2.11 5.22
N ILE A 60 5.35 1.88 4.23
CA ILE A 60 6.02 0.57 4.04
C ILE A 60 6.85 0.15 5.26
N VAL A 61 7.44 1.09 5.97
CA VAL A 61 8.16 0.85 7.24
C VAL A 61 7.15 0.89 8.39
N CYS A 62 6.39 -0.17 8.55
CA CYS A 62 5.37 -0.27 9.58
C CYS A 62 5.54 -1.57 10.37
N PRO A 63 5.77 -1.52 11.70
CA PRO A 63 5.79 -2.72 12.52
C PRO A 63 4.39 -3.33 12.61
N ILE A 64 4.26 -4.57 12.16
CA ILE A 64 3.03 -5.35 12.21
C ILE A 64 2.98 -6.17 13.51
N ARG A 65 4.10 -6.82 13.86
CA ARG A 65 4.30 -7.50 15.13
C ARG A 65 5.70 -7.19 15.65
N TRP A 66 5.83 -6.90 16.93
CA TRP A 66 7.11 -6.64 17.58
C TRP A 66 7.06 -7.10 19.04
N ASP A 67 7.58 -8.27 19.29
CA ASP A 67 7.64 -8.92 20.59
C ASP A 67 8.97 -9.67 20.80
N GLU A 68 9.10 -10.45 21.86
CA GLU A 68 10.34 -11.21 22.16
C GLU A 68 10.59 -12.37 21.19
N GLU A 69 9.56 -12.82 20.48
CA GLU A 69 9.62 -13.97 19.57
C GLU A 69 9.74 -13.55 18.12
N HIS A 70 9.09 -12.42 17.74
CA HIS A 70 8.95 -12.02 16.34
C HIS A 70 9.10 -10.51 16.15
N GLU A 71 9.84 -10.16 15.09
CA GLU A 71 9.97 -8.82 14.54
C GLU A 71 9.46 -8.86 13.08
N ILE A 72 8.22 -8.41 12.84
CA ILE A 72 7.55 -8.47 11.54
C ILE A 72 7.18 -7.07 11.13
N LEU A 73 7.72 -6.62 9.99
CA LEU A 73 7.37 -5.38 9.32
C LEU A 73 6.34 -5.64 8.21
N LEU A 74 5.68 -4.59 7.72
CA LEU A 74 4.78 -4.68 6.59
C LEU A 74 5.48 -5.24 5.34
N GLU A 75 6.73 -4.86 5.12
CA GLU A 75 7.53 -5.36 4.00
C GLU A 75 7.73 -6.88 4.01
N ASP A 76 7.76 -7.50 5.20
CA ASP A 76 7.89 -8.96 5.32
C ASP A 76 6.60 -9.65 4.82
N ILE A 77 5.44 -9.04 5.09
CA ILE A 77 4.16 -9.49 4.52
C ILE A 77 4.15 -9.33 3.00
N VAL A 78 4.57 -8.19 2.48
CA VAL A 78 4.66 -7.94 1.03
C VAL A 78 5.55 -8.98 0.34
N LYS A 79 6.72 -9.28 0.92
CA LYS A 79 7.66 -10.29 0.41
C LYS A 79 7.09 -11.70 0.49
N MET A 80 6.50 -12.06 1.64
CA MET A 80 5.90 -13.38 1.87
C MET A 80 4.77 -13.68 0.88
N LEU A 81 3.96 -12.69 0.56
CA LEU A 81 2.84 -12.80 -0.37
C LEU A 81 3.23 -12.59 -1.84
N HIS A 82 4.49 -12.26 -2.10
CA HIS A 82 5.01 -11.94 -3.44
C HIS A 82 4.22 -10.84 -4.16
N LEU A 83 3.95 -9.75 -3.45
CA LEU A 83 3.17 -8.63 -3.97
C LEU A 83 4.05 -7.59 -4.65
N ASN A 84 3.58 -7.08 -5.77
CA ASN A 84 4.05 -5.80 -6.30
C ASN A 84 3.51 -4.64 -5.45
N THR A 85 4.18 -3.51 -5.47
CA THR A 85 3.75 -2.34 -4.71
C THR A 85 3.27 -1.20 -5.60
N LEU A 86 2.24 -0.51 -5.13
CA LEU A 86 1.74 0.74 -5.67
C LEU A 86 1.89 1.80 -4.58
N VAL A 87 2.62 2.87 -4.87
CA VAL A 87 2.85 3.96 -3.91
C VAL A 87 1.78 5.03 -4.08
N ILE A 88 1.04 5.31 -3.00
CA ILE A 88 0.09 6.42 -2.96
C ILE A 88 0.74 7.55 -2.15
N ALA A 89 0.86 8.73 -2.76
CA ALA A 89 1.52 9.88 -2.15
C ALA A 89 0.68 11.15 -2.30
N ASP A 90 0.82 12.06 -1.34
CA ASP A 90 0.28 13.41 -1.47
C ASP A 90 0.96 14.15 -2.63
N ALA A 91 0.22 14.95 -3.40
CA ALA A 91 0.77 15.71 -4.52
C ALA A 91 1.45 17.02 -4.10
N GLY A 92 1.38 17.40 -2.83
CA GLY A 92 1.83 18.69 -2.30
C GLY A 92 3.33 18.81 -2.08
N LEU A 93 3.70 19.85 -1.36
CA LEU A 93 5.10 20.16 -1.05
C LEU A 93 5.73 19.07 -0.17
N GLY A 94 6.94 18.65 -0.54
CA GLY A 94 7.68 17.58 0.15
C GLY A 94 7.48 16.19 -0.45
N THR A 95 6.55 16.02 -1.40
CA THR A 95 6.24 14.73 -2.01
C THR A 95 7.43 14.11 -2.75
N ILE A 96 8.22 14.90 -3.45
CA ILE A 96 9.42 14.40 -4.17
C ILE A 96 10.32 13.61 -3.21
N ASN A 97 10.66 14.21 -2.07
CA ASN A 97 11.50 13.55 -1.07
C ASN A 97 10.84 12.28 -0.52
N ALA A 98 9.56 12.36 -0.13
CA ALA A 98 8.83 11.24 0.45
C ALA A 98 8.74 10.06 -0.53
N VAL A 99 8.38 10.32 -1.78
CA VAL A 99 8.23 9.27 -2.80
C VAL A 99 9.57 8.65 -3.17
N VAL A 100 10.59 9.47 -3.42
CA VAL A 100 11.93 8.96 -3.77
C VAL A 100 12.47 8.06 -2.67
N LEU A 101 12.42 8.49 -1.41
CA LEU A 101 12.88 7.68 -0.29
C LEU A 101 12.06 6.38 -0.12
N THR A 102 10.74 6.44 -0.33
CA THR A 102 9.87 5.26 -0.26
C THR A 102 10.21 4.26 -1.36
N VAL A 103 10.34 4.72 -2.60
CA VAL A 103 10.68 3.86 -3.74
C VAL A 103 12.06 3.23 -3.57
N GLU A 104 13.07 4.02 -3.15
CA GLU A 104 14.41 3.51 -2.87
C GLU A 104 14.41 2.49 -1.73
N TYR A 105 13.65 2.75 -0.66
CA TYR A 105 13.50 1.78 0.42
C TYR A 105 12.94 0.45 -0.08
N ILE A 106 11.82 0.50 -0.80
CA ILE A 106 11.14 -0.68 -1.35
C ILE A 106 12.11 -1.49 -2.23
N ARG A 107 12.81 -0.83 -3.16
CA ARG A 107 13.76 -1.50 -4.07
C ARG A 107 14.96 -2.09 -3.35
N ASN A 108 15.53 -1.36 -2.40
CA ASN A 108 16.69 -1.83 -1.62
C ASN A 108 16.34 -3.05 -0.75
N HIS A 109 15.06 -3.28 -0.47
CA HIS A 109 14.55 -4.45 0.25
C HIS A 109 14.02 -5.56 -0.67
N GLY A 110 14.32 -5.49 -1.99
CA GLY A 110 14.02 -6.53 -2.95
C GLY A 110 12.55 -6.63 -3.38
N MET A 111 11.81 -5.53 -3.28
CA MET A 111 10.42 -5.43 -3.73
C MET A 111 10.31 -4.53 -4.97
N ASP A 112 9.28 -4.75 -5.80
CA ASP A 112 9.02 -3.95 -7.00
C ASP A 112 7.99 -2.86 -6.75
N VAL A 113 8.23 -1.66 -7.32
CA VAL A 113 7.24 -0.58 -7.41
C VAL A 113 6.77 -0.46 -8.84
N LYS A 114 5.50 -0.74 -9.09
CA LYS A 114 4.91 -0.77 -10.44
C LYS A 114 4.24 0.55 -10.85
N GLY A 115 3.91 1.41 -9.89
CA GLY A 115 3.30 2.70 -10.18
C GLY A 115 3.21 3.60 -8.96
N ILE A 116 2.89 4.86 -9.22
CA ILE A 116 2.64 5.89 -8.22
C ILE A 116 1.27 6.50 -8.50
N ILE A 117 0.49 6.75 -7.46
CA ILE A 117 -0.75 7.55 -7.51
C ILE A 117 -0.52 8.82 -6.70
N LEU A 118 -0.79 9.98 -7.30
CA LEU A 118 -0.74 11.26 -6.60
C LEU A 118 -2.14 11.63 -6.09
N ASN A 119 -2.29 11.69 -4.78
CA ASN A 119 -3.52 12.07 -4.10
C ASN A 119 -3.54 13.58 -3.76
N HIS A 120 -4.72 14.15 -3.54
CA HIS A 120 -4.95 15.59 -3.34
C HIS A 120 -4.38 16.43 -4.50
N TYR A 121 -4.50 15.93 -5.72
CA TYR A 121 -3.99 16.58 -6.91
C TYR A 121 -4.94 17.68 -7.37
N SER A 122 -4.56 18.93 -7.21
CA SER A 122 -5.34 20.10 -7.66
C SER A 122 -4.81 20.73 -8.96
N GLY A 123 -3.67 20.24 -9.47
CA GLY A 123 -3.01 20.79 -10.64
C GLY A 123 -2.11 21.98 -10.36
N GLY A 124 -1.63 22.61 -11.44
CA GLY A 124 -0.76 23.77 -11.38
C GLY A 124 0.73 23.44 -11.37
N ALA A 125 1.53 24.48 -11.64
CA ALA A 125 2.97 24.36 -11.95
C ALA A 125 3.77 23.55 -10.92
N MET A 126 3.47 23.71 -9.63
CA MET A 126 4.18 23.00 -8.56
C MET A 126 3.93 21.48 -8.63
N GLN A 127 2.66 21.06 -8.72
CA GLN A 127 2.32 19.63 -8.71
C GLN A 127 2.71 18.96 -10.02
N GLU A 128 2.61 19.66 -11.15
CA GLU A 128 3.07 19.18 -12.45
C GLU A 128 4.59 19.00 -12.48
N ASP A 129 5.34 19.88 -11.82
CA ASP A 129 6.79 19.75 -11.70
C ASP A 129 7.18 18.63 -10.73
N ASN A 130 6.50 18.54 -9.58
CA ASN A 130 6.68 17.45 -8.62
C ASN A 130 6.53 16.08 -9.30
N GLU A 131 5.48 15.90 -10.08
CA GLU A 131 5.23 14.67 -10.84
C GLU A 131 6.39 14.32 -11.77
N LYS A 132 6.81 15.28 -12.61
CA LYS A 132 7.93 15.07 -13.54
C LYS A 132 9.22 14.72 -12.81
N MET A 133 9.48 15.37 -11.68
CA MET A 133 10.67 15.08 -10.88
C MET A 133 10.60 13.72 -10.21
N ILE A 134 9.44 13.31 -9.70
CA ILE A 134 9.22 11.97 -9.15
C ILE A 134 9.51 10.90 -10.21
N GLU A 135 8.89 10.99 -11.38
CA GLU A 135 9.10 10.02 -12.45
C GLU A 135 10.56 9.98 -12.91
N ARG A 136 11.20 11.14 -13.04
CA ARG A 136 12.60 11.23 -13.46
C ARG A 136 13.57 10.62 -12.45
N LEU A 137 13.34 10.85 -11.16
CA LEU A 137 14.24 10.37 -10.09
C LEU A 137 14.03 8.90 -9.77
N THR A 138 12.79 8.42 -9.83
CA THR A 138 12.46 7.04 -9.49
C THR A 138 12.44 6.10 -10.69
N GLY A 139 12.18 6.61 -11.89
CA GLY A 139 11.89 5.80 -13.07
C GLY A 139 10.56 5.04 -12.98
N VAL A 140 9.71 5.39 -12.01
CA VAL A 140 8.38 4.77 -11.80
C VAL A 140 7.32 5.73 -12.35
N PRO A 141 6.37 5.26 -13.19
CA PRO A 141 5.34 6.14 -13.74
C PRO A 141 4.32 6.56 -12.69
N VAL A 142 3.83 7.80 -12.79
CA VAL A 142 2.60 8.23 -12.13
C VAL A 142 1.42 7.77 -12.97
N ILE A 143 0.69 6.76 -12.51
CA ILE A 143 -0.38 6.10 -13.26
C ILE A 143 -1.75 6.72 -13.05
N ALA A 144 -1.95 7.47 -11.99
CA ALA A 144 -3.20 8.18 -11.73
C ALA A 144 -3.00 9.40 -10.82
N ARG A 145 -3.97 10.31 -10.91
CA ARG A 145 -4.07 11.50 -10.07
C ARG A 145 -5.48 11.55 -9.49
N VAL A 146 -5.58 11.73 -8.18
CA VAL A 146 -6.85 11.77 -7.44
C VAL A 146 -7.04 13.16 -6.86
N ARG A 147 -8.18 13.78 -7.15
CA ARG A 147 -8.58 15.08 -6.62
C ARG A 147 -9.48 14.92 -5.41
N ASP A 148 -9.54 15.94 -4.59
CA ASP A 148 -10.48 15.95 -3.47
C ASP A 148 -11.92 15.84 -3.99
N GLY A 149 -12.63 14.83 -3.47
CA GLY A 149 -14.00 14.55 -3.85
C GLY A 149 -14.20 13.61 -5.04
N ASP A 150 -13.12 13.19 -5.71
CA ASP A 150 -13.21 12.15 -6.73
C ASP A 150 -13.77 10.85 -6.12
N ARG A 151 -14.66 10.20 -6.85
CA ARG A 151 -15.26 8.91 -6.48
C ARG A 151 -14.86 7.77 -7.40
N GLU A 152 -14.22 8.11 -8.50
CA GLU A 152 -13.73 7.19 -9.51
C GLU A 152 -12.26 7.49 -9.76
N LEU A 153 -11.48 6.45 -9.99
CA LEU A 153 -10.08 6.56 -10.35
C LEU A 153 -9.95 6.65 -11.87
N GLU A 154 -9.52 7.80 -12.37
CA GLU A 154 -9.19 7.97 -13.78
C GLU A 154 -7.81 7.36 -14.06
N VAL A 155 -7.79 6.13 -14.58
CA VAL A 155 -6.57 5.37 -14.86
C VAL A 155 -6.75 4.54 -16.14
N ASP A 156 -5.67 4.36 -16.89
CA ASP A 156 -5.62 3.39 -17.98
C ASP A 156 -5.65 1.97 -17.39
N LEU A 157 -6.69 1.21 -17.75
CA LEU A 157 -6.90 -0.15 -17.22
C LEU A 157 -5.77 -1.12 -17.60
N GLU A 158 -5.17 -0.96 -18.78
CA GLU A 158 -4.03 -1.80 -19.19
C GLU A 158 -2.76 -1.46 -18.40
N VAL A 159 -2.59 -0.21 -17.98
CA VAL A 159 -1.51 0.19 -17.07
C VAL A 159 -1.77 -0.33 -15.67
N LEU A 160 -3.02 -0.22 -15.18
CA LEU A 160 -3.39 -0.73 -13.86
C LEU A 160 -3.23 -2.25 -13.75
N LYS A 161 -3.63 -3.01 -14.77
CA LYS A 161 -3.46 -4.48 -14.77
C LYS A 161 -2.00 -4.91 -14.61
N ARG A 162 -1.04 -4.17 -15.17
CA ARG A 162 0.40 -4.46 -15.03
C ARG A 162 0.92 -4.37 -13.58
N VAL A 163 0.15 -3.76 -12.68
CA VAL A 163 0.50 -3.76 -11.25
C VAL A 163 0.36 -5.16 -10.66
N TYR A 164 -0.51 -5.98 -11.24
CA TYR A 164 -0.80 -7.35 -10.77
C TYR A 164 0.07 -8.42 -11.45
N ASP A 165 0.82 -8.04 -12.52
CA ASP A 165 1.77 -8.93 -13.23
C ASP A 165 3.14 -8.94 -12.50
#